data_82e804c211faaba13441b983acbc0405
#
_entry.id   82e804c211faaba13441b983acbc0405
#
_cell.length_a   1.000
_cell.length_b   1.000
_cell.length_c   1.000
_cell.angle_alpha   90.00
_cell.angle_beta   90.00
_cell.angle_gamma   90.00
#
_symmetry.space_group_name_H-M   'P 1'
#
loop_
_entity.id
_entity.type
_entity.pdbx_description
1 polymer ?
#
loop_
_entity_poly.entity_id
_entity_poly.type
_entity_poly.pdbx_seq_one_letter_code
_entity_poly.pdbx_strand_id
1 'polypeptide(L)'
;MYTYAFLPISNGLDLPEGISGSLQLIIVNQLAALVEPDLSLEFLQTSDDVLMRAVLYHDQVIREVFEQTPVLPLRFGTCFVSRQGLVEHLGSHSAEYLEKLEHLFGQAEYLLKLKPVSLPDAVVSSELKGRSYFLAKKQQYQHQTEWQTGQQLELETLKQFISQSYPNVVQTGATDGIERIYLLDDRRHESQLKTQVQEWQMRSSYWQISLGDALPPYHFV
;
A
#
# COMPACT_ATOMS: atom_id res chain seq x y z
N MET A 1 -20.17 -8.63 14.14
CA MET A 1 -20.28 -8.87 12.68
C MET A 1 -19.07 -8.25 12.02
N TYR A 2 -18.21 -9.10 11.50
CA TYR A 2 -16.97 -8.69 10.85
C TYR A 2 -17.25 -8.05 9.49
N THR A 3 -16.55 -6.95 9.17
CA THR A 3 -16.84 -6.15 7.96
C THR A 3 -15.55 -5.87 7.20
N TYR A 4 -15.53 -6.19 5.92
CA TYR A 4 -14.37 -6.09 5.04
C TYR A 4 -14.29 -4.76 4.32
N ALA A 5 -15.40 -4.32 3.72
CA ALA A 5 -15.45 -3.13 2.88
C ALA A 5 -16.87 -2.61 2.74
N PHE A 6 -17.00 -1.33 2.33
CA PHE A 6 -18.23 -0.77 1.78
C PHE A 6 -18.09 -0.65 0.25
N LEU A 7 -19.17 -0.85 -0.47
CA LEU A 7 -19.19 -0.88 -1.93
C LEU A 7 -20.54 -0.41 -2.47
N PRO A 8 -20.63 0.05 -3.72
CA PRO A 8 -21.91 0.35 -4.34
C PRO A 8 -22.66 -0.94 -4.63
N ILE A 9 -23.99 -0.86 -4.72
CA ILE A 9 -24.77 -2.02 -5.18
C ILE A 9 -24.38 -2.32 -6.62
N SER A 10 -23.97 -3.57 -6.86
CA SER A 10 -23.69 -4.12 -8.18
C SER A 10 -24.46 -5.39 -8.39
N ASN A 11 -25.07 -5.56 -9.57
CA ASN A 11 -25.72 -6.81 -9.94
C ASN A 11 -24.67 -7.82 -10.42
N GLY A 12 -24.77 -9.07 -9.91
CA GLY A 12 -23.89 -10.15 -10.36
C GLY A 12 -22.49 -10.12 -9.75
N LEU A 13 -22.33 -9.53 -8.56
CA LEU A 13 -21.07 -9.59 -7.82
C LEU A 13 -20.85 -11.01 -7.31
N ASP A 14 -19.74 -11.61 -7.70
CA ASP A 14 -19.28 -12.89 -7.18
C ASP A 14 -18.57 -12.67 -5.83
N LEU A 15 -19.14 -13.20 -4.76
CA LEU A 15 -18.57 -13.09 -3.43
C LEU A 15 -17.54 -14.21 -3.23
N PRO A 16 -16.29 -13.88 -2.84
CA PRO A 16 -15.31 -14.89 -2.48
C PRO A 16 -15.68 -15.58 -1.15
N GLU A 17 -14.92 -16.61 -0.79
CA GLU A 17 -14.99 -17.20 0.54
C GLU A 17 -14.40 -16.25 1.59
N GLY A 18 -15.01 -16.18 2.78
CA GLY A 18 -14.52 -15.40 3.90
C GLY A 18 -13.37 -16.09 4.64
N ILE A 19 -12.93 -15.50 5.74
CA ILE A 19 -11.86 -16.05 6.59
C ILE A 19 -12.27 -17.42 7.19
N SER A 20 -13.53 -17.60 7.55
CA SER A 20 -14.04 -18.83 8.16
C SER A 20 -15.38 -19.29 7.61
N GLY A 21 -16.05 -18.48 6.80
CA GLY A 21 -17.40 -18.76 6.33
C GLY A 21 -17.82 -17.96 5.12
N SER A 22 -19.13 -18.01 4.83
CA SER A 22 -19.70 -17.32 3.69
C SER A 22 -19.86 -15.83 3.92
N LEU A 23 -19.55 -15.04 2.91
CA LEU A 23 -19.75 -13.60 2.91
C LEU A 23 -21.20 -13.25 2.55
N GLN A 24 -21.64 -12.12 3.07
CA GLN A 24 -22.97 -11.56 2.80
C GLN A 24 -22.86 -10.06 2.51
N LEU A 25 -23.84 -9.55 1.75
CA LEU A 25 -24.03 -8.12 1.57
C LEU A 25 -25.17 -7.62 2.44
N ILE A 26 -24.89 -6.60 3.25
CA ILE A 26 -25.92 -5.84 3.94
C ILE A 26 -26.15 -4.55 3.17
N ILE A 27 -27.32 -4.48 2.53
CA ILE A 27 -27.68 -3.41 1.60
C ILE A 27 -28.48 -2.34 2.33
N VAL A 28 -28.05 -1.08 2.14
CA VAL A 28 -28.77 0.11 2.61
C VAL A 28 -28.76 1.15 1.47
N ASN A 29 -29.92 1.43 0.91
CA ASN A 29 -30.09 2.29 -0.27
C ASN A 29 -29.21 1.82 -1.44
N GLN A 30 -28.21 2.63 -1.84
CA GLN A 30 -27.28 2.34 -2.94
C GLN A 30 -25.92 1.79 -2.47
N LEU A 31 -25.76 1.55 -1.17
CA LEU A 31 -24.56 1.02 -0.55
C LEU A 31 -24.76 -0.41 -0.07
N ALA A 32 -23.69 -1.16 -0.04
CA ALA A 32 -23.61 -2.46 0.61
C ALA A 32 -22.37 -2.52 1.51
N ALA A 33 -22.49 -3.22 2.64
CA ALA A 33 -21.36 -3.66 3.43
C ALA A 33 -21.08 -5.14 3.15
N LEU A 34 -19.85 -5.47 2.84
CA LEU A 34 -19.38 -6.85 2.72
C LEU A 34 -19.02 -7.37 4.12
N VAL A 35 -19.75 -8.38 4.58
CA VAL A 35 -19.63 -8.88 5.96
C VAL A 35 -19.48 -10.38 6.03
N GLU A 36 -18.86 -10.85 7.10
CA GLU A 36 -18.86 -12.24 7.55
C GLU A 36 -19.56 -12.28 8.92
N PRO A 37 -20.84 -12.75 8.96
CA PRO A 37 -21.68 -12.61 10.17
C PRO A 37 -21.16 -13.38 11.36
N ASP A 38 -20.65 -14.59 11.15
CA ASP A 38 -20.32 -15.56 12.18
C ASP A 38 -18.85 -15.55 12.57
N LEU A 39 -18.03 -14.67 11.97
CA LEU A 39 -16.62 -14.55 12.31
C LEU A 39 -16.44 -13.84 13.66
N SER A 40 -15.88 -14.55 14.63
CA SER A 40 -15.55 -14.03 15.96
C SER A 40 -14.12 -13.50 16.00
N LEU A 41 -13.92 -12.30 16.58
CA LEU A 41 -12.58 -11.77 16.85
C LEU A 41 -11.79 -12.65 17.83
N GLU A 42 -12.45 -13.32 18.77
CA GLU A 42 -11.83 -14.24 19.70
C GLU A 42 -11.19 -15.43 18.98
N PHE A 43 -11.87 -15.93 17.94
CA PHE A 43 -11.31 -16.97 17.07
C PHE A 43 -10.02 -16.51 16.39
N LEU A 44 -9.96 -15.28 15.91
CA LEU A 44 -8.78 -14.72 15.22
C LEU A 44 -7.57 -14.59 16.16
N GLN A 45 -7.81 -14.47 17.45
CA GLN A 45 -6.76 -14.28 18.49
C GLN A 45 -6.28 -15.59 19.11
N THR A 46 -6.71 -16.75 18.63
CA THR A 46 -6.35 -18.06 19.21
C THR A 46 -4.89 -18.41 19.03
N SER A 47 -4.24 -17.97 17.96
CA SER A 47 -2.80 -18.09 17.74
C SER A 47 -2.30 -17.10 16.69
N ASP A 48 -0.99 -16.82 16.72
CA ASP A 48 -0.33 -15.93 15.73
C ASP A 48 -0.48 -16.45 14.30
N ASP A 49 -0.46 -17.77 14.08
CA ASP A 49 -0.66 -18.37 12.77
C ASP A 49 -2.07 -18.15 12.23
N VAL A 50 -3.09 -18.26 13.09
CA VAL A 50 -4.48 -17.98 12.72
C VAL A 50 -4.66 -16.51 12.40
N LEU A 51 -4.11 -15.63 13.22
CA LEU A 51 -4.15 -14.19 13.01
C LEU A 51 -3.48 -13.79 11.69
N MET A 52 -2.28 -14.32 11.42
CA MET A 52 -1.54 -14.02 10.19
C MET A 52 -2.31 -14.47 8.94
N ARG A 53 -2.87 -15.69 8.97
CA ARG A 53 -3.71 -16.17 7.86
C ARG A 53 -4.95 -15.30 7.67
N ALA A 54 -5.61 -14.94 8.76
CA ALA A 54 -6.81 -14.11 8.70
C ALA A 54 -6.52 -12.73 8.08
N VAL A 55 -5.38 -12.10 8.40
CA VAL A 55 -4.94 -10.84 7.76
C VAL A 55 -4.77 -11.03 6.26
N LEU A 56 -4.13 -12.11 5.82
CA LEU A 56 -3.94 -12.40 4.40
C LEU A 56 -5.26 -12.65 3.67
N TYR A 57 -6.17 -13.44 4.27
CA TYR A 57 -7.49 -13.68 3.71
C TYR A 57 -8.36 -12.41 3.65
N HIS A 58 -8.28 -11.55 4.66
CA HIS A 58 -8.98 -10.27 4.65
C HIS A 58 -8.55 -9.41 3.45
N ASP A 59 -7.25 -9.28 3.22
CA ASP A 59 -6.71 -8.56 2.08
C ASP A 59 -7.12 -9.21 0.76
N GLN A 60 -7.07 -10.55 0.67
CA GLN A 60 -7.49 -11.29 -0.52
C GLN A 60 -8.96 -11.06 -0.86
N VAL A 61 -9.86 -11.16 0.13
CA VAL A 61 -11.31 -10.89 -0.06
C VAL A 61 -11.55 -9.49 -0.63
N ILE A 62 -10.90 -8.48 -0.06
CA ILE A 62 -11.04 -7.10 -0.52
C ILE A 62 -10.54 -6.95 -1.96
N ARG A 63 -9.40 -7.57 -2.31
CA ARG A 63 -8.83 -7.54 -3.67
C ARG A 63 -9.74 -8.22 -4.68
N GLU A 64 -10.27 -9.40 -4.39
CA GLU A 64 -11.15 -10.14 -5.29
C GLU A 64 -12.45 -9.37 -5.59
N VAL A 65 -13.00 -8.67 -4.59
CA VAL A 65 -14.15 -7.79 -4.79
C VAL A 65 -13.78 -6.52 -5.55
N PHE A 66 -12.59 -5.94 -5.27
CA PHE A 66 -12.10 -4.77 -5.97
C PHE A 66 -11.86 -5.00 -7.47
N GLU A 67 -11.57 -6.22 -7.91
CA GLU A 67 -11.50 -6.54 -9.33
C GLU A 67 -12.84 -6.39 -10.05
N GLN A 68 -13.96 -6.41 -9.33
CA GLN A 68 -15.31 -6.38 -9.87
C GLN A 68 -16.00 -5.03 -9.69
N THR A 69 -15.70 -4.30 -8.61
CA THR A 69 -16.38 -3.06 -8.23
C THR A 69 -15.48 -2.17 -7.36
N PRO A 70 -15.61 -0.83 -7.37
CA PRO A 70 -14.91 0.01 -6.42
C PRO A 70 -15.28 -0.36 -4.98
N VAL A 71 -14.32 -0.25 -4.08
CA VAL A 71 -14.49 -0.57 -2.66
C VAL A 71 -13.93 0.53 -1.77
N LEU A 72 -14.53 0.72 -0.61
CA LEU A 72 -13.92 1.41 0.53
C LEU A 72 -13.44 0.33 1.50
N PRO A 73 -12.15 -0.07 1.43
CA PRO A 73 -11.60 -1.10 2.28
C PRO A 73 -11.60 -0.68 3.75
N LEU A 74 -11.99 -1.58 4.62
CA LEU A 74 -11.93 -1.36 6.06
C LEU A 74 -10.67 -2.03 6.65
N ARG A 75 -10.24 -1.51 7.78
CA ARG A 75 -9.09 -2.11 8.48
C ARG A 75 -9.42 -3.51 8.98
N PHE A 76 -8.44 -4.39 8.92
CA PHE A 76 -8.55 -5.71 9.54
C PHE A 76 -9.04 -5.60 10.99
N GLY A 77 -9.99 -6.45 11.37
CA GLY A 77 -10.59 -6.43 12.71
C GLY A 77 -11.77 -5.48 12.87
N THR A 78 -12.20 -4.78 11.80
CA THR A 78 -13.39 -3.92 11.88
C THR A 78 -14.65 -4.75 12.09
N CYS A 79 -15.34 -4.49 13.20
CA CYS A 79 -16.57 -5.19 13.58
C CYS A 79 -17.67 -4.24 14.01
N PHE A 80 -18.87 -4.52 13.58
CA PHE A 80 -20.08 -3.90 14.11
C PHE A 80 -20.77 -4.78 15.15
N VAL A 81 -21.22 -4.20 16.25
CA VAL A 81 -21.83 -4.92 17.37
C VAL A 81 -23.13 -5.62 16.92
N SER A 82 -23.87 -4.99 16.00
CA SER A 82 -25.14 -5.52 15.50
C SER A 82 -25.37 -5.15 14.04
N ARG A 83 -26.26 -5.93 13.38
CA ARG A 83 -26.75 -5.60 12.05
C ARG A 83 -27.43 -4.21 12.01
N GLN A 84 -28.19 -3.89 13.06
CA GLN A 84 -28.89 -2.61 13.16
C GLN A 84 -27.88 -1.45 13.23
N GLY A 85 -26.83 -1.55 14.05
CA GLY A 85 -25.79 -0.53 14.12
C GLY A 85 -25.05 -0.32 12.80
N LEU A 86 -24.79 -1.40 12.03
CA LEU A 86 -24.22 -1.28 10.70
C LEU A 86 -25.16 -0.57 9.72
N VAL A 87 -26.45 -0.92 9.74
CA VAL A 87 -27.48 -0.28 8.89
C VAL A 87 -27.61 1.22 9.20
N GLU A 88 -27.63 1.59 10.46
CA GLU A 88 -27.67 2.98 10.90
C GLU A 88 -26.40 3.75 10.48
N HIS A 89 -25.24 3.12 10.62
CA HIS A 89 -23.97 3.70 10.19
C HIS A 89 -23.95 3.94 8.68
N LEU A 90 -24.29 2.95 7.87
CA LEU A 90 -24.36 3.09 6.40
C LEU A 90 -25.39 4.16 5.99
N GLY A 91 -26.54 4.21 6.66
CA GLY A 91 -27.59 5.18 6.37
C GLY A 91 -27.12 6.61 6.65
N SER A 92 -26.45 6.85 7.78
CA SER A 92 -25.97 8.16 8.18
C SER A 92 -24.79 8.68 7.36
N HIS A 93 -23.95 7.80 6.80
CA HIS A 93 -22.77 8.15 5.99
C HIS A 93 -22.96 7.89 4.49
N SER A 94 -24.19 7.59 4.06
CA SER A 94 -24.46 7.14 2.69
C SER A 94 -23.96 8.10 1.62
N ALA A 95 -24.21 9.41 1.78
CA ALA A 95 -23.79 10.41 0.81
C ALA A 95 -22.25 10.51 0.70
N GLU A 96 -21.56 10.52 1.82
CA GLU A 96 -20.09 10.57 1.88
C GLU A 96 -19.46 9.34 1.23
N TYR A 97 -19.95 8.15 1.55
CA TYR A 97 -19.38 6.91 1.00
C TYR A 97 -19.65 6.75 -0.48
N LEU A 98 -20.81 7.16 -0.97
CA LEU A 98 -21.12 7.15 -2.40
C LEU A 98 -20.24 8.13 -3.18
N GLU A 99 -20.01 9.32 -2.67
CA GLU A 99 -19.10 10.31 -3.27
C GLU A 99 -17.67 9.76 -3.35
N LYS A 100 -17.16 9.13 -2.27
CA LYS A 100 -15.85 8.49 -2.26
C LYS A 100 -15.78 7.35 -3.28
N LEU A 101 -16.78 6.48 -3.33
CA LEU A 101 -16.84 5.37 -4.28
C LEU A 101 -16.90 5.83 -5.73
N GLU A 102 -17.62 6.90 -6.02
CA GLU A 102 -17.66 7.52 -7.35
C GLU A 102 -16.28 8.08 -7.74
N HIS A 103 -15.60 8.75 -6.82
CA HIS A 103 -14.24 9.27 -7.04
C HIS A 103 -13.23 8.16 -7.28
N LEU A 104 -13.38 7.01 -6.62
CA LEU A 104 -12.50 5.87 -6.73
C LEU A 104 -12.83 4.94 -7.91
N PHE A 105 -13.91 5.23 -8.65
CA PHE A 105 -14.31 4.39 -9.78
C PHE A 105 -13.24 4.36 -10.86
N GLY A 106 -12.77 3.17 -11.21
CA GLY A 106 -11.70 2.96 -12.20
C GLY A 106 -10.29 3.30 -11.70
N GLN A 107 -10.16 3.80 -10.46
CA GLN A 107 -8.87 4.08 -9.84
C GLN A 107 -8.30 2.84 -9.15
N ALA A 108 -6.97 2.79 -9.04
CA ALA A 108 -6.27 1.82 -8.21
C ALA A 108 -5.12 2.49 -7.47
N GLU A 109 -4.78 1.93 -6.33
CA GLU A 109 -3.58 2.30 -5.59
C GLU A 109 -2.38 1.51 -6.11
N TYR A 110 -1.26 2.20 -6.34
CA TYR A 110 0.00 1.62 -6.76
C TYR A 110 1.08 1.93 -5.75
N LEU A 111 1.81 0.91 -5.31
CA LEU A 111 2.91 1.07 -4.38
C LEU A 111 4.25 1.18 -5.12
N LEU A 112 4.89 2.34 -5.01
CA LEU A 112 6.29 2.52 -5.36
C LEU A 112 7.16 2.21 -4.14
N LYS A 113 8.11 1.28 -4.30
CA LYS A 113 9.15 1.00 -3.32
C LYS A 113 10.48 1.52 -3.83
N LEU A 114 11.12 2.39 -3.05
CA LEU A 114 12.46 2.89 -3.32
C LEU A 114 13.41 2.25 -2.30
N LYS A 115 14.25 1.34 -2.78
CA LYS A 115 15.26 0.66 -1.98
C LYS A 115 16.61 1.33 -2.19
N PRO A 116 17.33 1.73 -1.12
CA PRO A 116 18.64 2.34 -1.27
C PRO A 116 19.65 1.36 -1.87
N VAL A 117 20.44 1.83 -2.82
CA VAL A 117 21.59 1.07 -3.33
C VAL A 117 22.72 1.19 -2.33
N SER A 118 23.25 0.05 -1.92
CA SER A 118 24.39 0.02 -1.00
C SER A 118 25.63 0.59 -1.67
N LEU A 119 26.43 1.36 -0.90
CA LEU A 119 27.75 1.76 -1.35
C LEU A 119 28.59 0.50 -1.58
N PRO A 120 29.24 0.35 -2.75
CA PRO A 120 30.18 -0.75 -2.96
C PRO A 120 31.26 -0.76 -1.89
N ASP A 121 31.52 -1.93 -1.31
CA ASP A 121 32.54 -2.10 -0.26
C ASP A 121 33.92 -1.69 -0.77
N ALA A 122 34.40 -0.52 -0.32
CA ALA A 122 35.79 -0.14 -0.49
C ALA A 122 36.61 -0.85 0.60
N VAL A 123 37.18 -1.99 0.27
CA VAL A 123 38.06 -2.71 1.18
C VAL A 123 39.38 -1.93 1.32
N VAL A 124 39.57 -1.32 2.48
CA VAL A 124 40.91 -0.77 2.83
C VAL A 124 41.81 -1.97 3.05
N SER A 125 42.85 -2.11 2.23
CA SER A 125 43.82 -3.21 2.36
C SER A 125 44.41 -3.24 3.76
N SER A 126 44.38 -4.41 4.40
CA SER A 126 44.97 -4.65 5.72
C SER A 126 46.51 -4.49 5.75
N GLU A 127 47.16 -4.38 4.58
CA GLU A 127 48.58 -4.20 4.43
C GLU A 127 49.05 -2.74 4.64
N LEU A 128 48.09 -1.78 4.56
CA LEU A 128 48.40 -0.37 4.78
C LEU A 128 48.69 -0.07 6.26
N LYS A 129 49.79 0.59 6.55
CA LYS A 129 50.19 0.97 7.91
C LYS A 129 50.46 2.49 8.03
N GLY A 130 50.33 3.02 9.24
CA GLY A 130 50.66 4.39 9.56
C GLY A 130 49.84 5.41 8.75
N ARG A 131 50.54 6.42 8.18
CA ARG A 131 49.90 7.53 7.47
C ARG A 131 49.05 7.13 6.30
N SER A 132 49.46 6.10 5.55
CA SER A 132 48.72 5.58 4.38
C SER A 132 47.39 4.98 4.78
N TYR A 133 47.33 4.25 5.87
CA TYR A 133 46.08 3.73 6.44
C TYR A 133 45.09 4.85 6.82
N PHE A 134 45.60 5.88 7.51
CA PHE A 134 44.78 7.03 7.90
C PHE A 134 44.20 7.77 6.70
N LEU A 135 44.99 7.96 5.65
CA LEU A 135 44.54 8.62 4.41
C LEU A 135 43.47 7.81 3.72
N ALA A 136 43.69 6.49 3.58
CA ALA A 136 42.69 5.57 2.96
C ALA A 136 41.38 5.56 3.76
N LYS A 137 41.47 5.52 5.09
CA LYS A 137 40.27 5.55 5.94
C LYS A 137 39.54 6.90 5.87
N LYS A 138 40.25 8.01 5.80
CA LYS A 138 39.66 9.33 5.58
C LYS A 138 38.95 9.41 4.24
N GLN A 139 39.55 8.90 3.17
CA GLN A 139 38.92 8.85 1.85
C GLN A 139 37.66 7.95 1.85
N GLN A 140 37.70 6.82 2.54
CA GLN A 140 36.53 5.96 2.70
C GLN A 140 35.37 6.70 3.39
N TYR A 141 35.64 7.41 4.50
CA TYR A 141 34.63 8.22 5.19
C TYR A 141 34.07 9.35 4.32
N GLN A 142 34.93 10.03 3.58
CA GLN A 142 34.50 11.09 2.67
C GLN A 142 33.58 10.51 1.58
N HIS A 143 33.97 9.42 0.95
CA HIS A 143 33.17 8.75 -0.08
C HIS A 143 31.82 8.25 0.48
N GLN A 144 31.81 7.71 1.70
CA GLN A 144 30.57 7.30 2.37
C GLN A 144 29.65 8.51 2.62
N THR A 145 30.19 9.63 3.07
CA THR A 145 29.41 10.85 3.33
C THR A 145 28.86 11.44 2.02
N GLU A 146 29.69 11.50 0.98
CA GLU A 146 29.26 11.95 -0.35
C GLU A 146 28.16 11.06 -0.93
N TRP A 147 28.30 9.74 -0.79
CA TRP A 147 27.28 8.77 -1.20
C TRP A 147 25.96 9.00 -0.49
N GLN A 148 25.97 9.11 0.83
CA GLN A 148 24.77 9.36 1.63
C GLN A 148 24.11 10.69 1.27
N THR A 149 24.91 11.73 1.05
CA THR A 149 24.41 13.04 0.63
C THR A 149 23.75 12.96 -0.76
N GLY A 150 24.41 12.28 -1.71
CA GLY A 150 23.86 12.06 -3.05
C GLY A 150 22.55 11.24 -3.02
N GLN A 151 22.51 10.20 -2.17
CA GLN A 151 21.34 9.36 -1.98
C GLN A 151 20.16 10.16 -1.43
N GLN A 152 20.39 11.02 -0.42
CA GLN A 152 19.35 11.87 0.15
C GLN A 152 18.85 12.91 -0.86
N LEU A 153 19.75 13.56 -1.61
CA LEU A 153 19.38 14.57 -2.61
C LEU A 153 18.56 13.94 -3.76
N GLU A 154 18.96 12.75 -4.22
CA GLU A 154 18.21 12.03 -5.25
C GLU A 154 16.82 11.63 -4.76
N LEU A 155 16.70 11.16 -3.50
CA LEU A 155 15.42 10.82 -2.89
C LEU A 155 14.45 12.01 -2.86
N GLU A 156 14.91 13.16 -2.40
CA GLU A 156 14.11 14.38 -2.35
C GLU A 156 13.65 14.82 -3.74
N THR A 157 14.56 14.73 -4.71
CA THR A 157 14.28 15.04 -6.12
C THR A 157 13.22 14.09 -6.70
N LEU A 158 13.35 12.78 -6.45
CA LEU A 158 12.36 11.77 -6.87
C LEU A 158 10.99 12.02 -6.23
N LYS A 159 10.95 12.25 -4.92
CA LYS A 159 9.71 12.54 -4.19
C LYS A 159 9.01 13.79 -4.73
N GLN A 160 9.76 14.84 -4.98
CA GLN A 160 9.23 16.07 -5.56
C GLN A 160 8.68 15.84 -6.97
N PHE A 161 9.43 15.13 -7.82
CA PHE A 161 9.03 14.84 -9.19
C PHE A 161 7.77 13.97 -9.24
N ILE A 162 7.68 12.94 -8.41
CA ILE A 162 6.50 12.08 -8.29
C ILE A 162 5.28 12.91 -7.85
N SER A 163 5.42 13.74 -6.83
CA SER A 163 4.32 14.57 -6.32
C SER A 163 3.87 15.65 -7.32
N GLN A 164 4.74 16.09 -8.22
CA GLN A 164 4.36 17.00 -9.31
C GLN A 164 3.64 16.28 -10.46
N SER A 165 3.96 15.00 -10.68
CA SER A 165 3.38 14.20 -11.77
C SER A 165 2.03 13.59 -11.40
N TYR A 166 1.81 13.32 -10.11
CA TYR A 166 0.60 12.68 -9.59
C TYR A 166 -0.05 13.54 -8.51
N PRO A 167 -1.32 13.94 -8.66
CA PRO A 167 -2.00 14.79 -7.69
C PRO A 167 -2.34 14.06 -6.38
N ASN A 168 -2.56 12.75 -6.46
CA ASN A 168 -2.95 11.93 -5.33
C ASN A 168 -1.79 11.01 -4.92
N VAL A 169 -1.00 11.46 -3.94
CA VAL A 169 0.19 10.76 -3.44
C VAL A 169 0.17 10.71 -1.93
N VAL A 170 0.39 9.54 -1.37
CA VAL A 170 0.63 9.34 0.07
C VAL A 170 2.04 8.81 0.27
N GLN A 171 2.83 9.51 1.08
CA GLN A 171 4.17 9.09 1.46
C GLN A 171 4.14 8.59 2.89
N THR A 172 4.50 7.34 3.10
CA THR A 172 4.73 6.79 4.44
C THR A 172 6.24 6.74 4.67
N GLY A 173 6.69 7.11 5.86
CA GLY A 173 8.13 7.10 6.15
C GLY A 173 8.80 5.75 5.86
N ALA A 174 10.13 5.75 5.81
CA ALA A 174 10.91 4.54 5.55
C ALA A 174 10.65 3.46 6.62
N THR A 175 10.43 2.23 6.16
CA THR A 175 10.40 1.04 7.01
C THR A 175 11.48 0.09 6.50
N ASP A 176 12.36 -0.37 7.38
CA ASP A 176 13.52 -1.20 7.03
C ASP A 176 14.42 -0.57 5.95
N GLY A 177 14.54 0.76 5.97
CA GLY A 177 15.32 1.52 5.00
C GLY A 177 14.69 1.63 3.60
N ILE A 178 13.49 1.12 3.39
CA ILE A 178 12.75 1.19 2.13
C ILE A 178 11.69 2.31 2.23
N GLU A 179 11.79 3.30 1.34
CA GLU A 179 10.77 4.32 1.18
C GLU A 179 9.56 3.76 0.42
N ARG A 180 8.36 4.15 0.85
CA ARG A 180 7.10 3.73 0.22
C ARG A 180 6.28 4.95 -0.15
N ILE A 181 5.87 4.98 -1.42
CA ILE A 181 5.04 6.03 -1.97
C ILE A 181 3.83 5.35 -2.62
N TYR A 182 2.64 5.74 -2.19
CA TYR A 182 1.39 5.23 -2.74
C TYR A 182 0.83 6.27 -3.70
N LEU A 183 0.44 5.83 -4.88
CA LEU A 183 -0.17 6.63 -5.94
C LEU A 183 -1.59 6.15 -6.16
N LEU A 184 -2.53 7.06 -6.32
CA LEU A 184 -3.86 6.73 -6.84
C LEU A 184 -3.92 7.18 -8.29
N ASP A 185 -4.16 6.24 -9.20
CA ASP A 185 -4.23 6.52 -10.64
C ASP A 185 -5.26 5.62 -11.32
N ASP A 186 -5.73 6.04 -12.50
CA ASP A 186 -6.66 5.26 -13.32
C ASP A 186 -6.00 3.94 -13.78
N ARG A 187 -6.68 2.82 -13.61
CA ARG A 187 -6.20 1.49 -14.05
C ARG A 187 -5.83 1.44 -15.53
N ARG A 188 -6.46 2.27 -16.36
CA ARG A 188 -6.14 2.39 -17.80
C ARG A 188 -4.75 2.95 -18.04
N HIS A 189 -4.18 3.68 -17.09
CA HIS A 189 -2.85 4.29 -17.19
C HIS A 189 -1.73 3.38 -16.66
N GLU A 190 -2.03 2.18 -16.18
CA GLU A 190 -1.03 1.28 -15.58
C GLU A 190 0.19 1.05 -16.48
N SER A 191 0.00 0.85 -17.79
CA SER A 191 1.10 0.66 -18.74
C SER A 191 1.98 1.90 -18.86
N GLN A 192 1.39 3.10 -18.79
CA GLN A 192 2.11 4.36 -18.83
C GLN A 192 2.91 4.55 -17.53
N LEU A 193 2.29 4.26 -16.38
CA LEU A 193 2.95 4.29 -15.08
C LEU A 193 4.16 3.35 -15.04
N LYS A 194 4.02 2.11 -15.54
CA LYS A 194 5.14 1.16 -15.66
C LYS A 194 6.30 1.71 -16.50
N THR A 195 6.00 2.33 -17.61
CA THR A 195 7.01 2.97 -18.47
C THR A 195 7.70 4.12 -17.76
N GLN A 196 6.95 4.95 -17.09
CA GLN A 196 7.48 6.11 -16.34
C GLN A 196 8.38 5.67 -15.17
N VAL A 197 8.00 4.61 -14.45
CA VAL A 197 8.85 4.04 -13.39
C VAL A 197 10.17 3.52 -13.95
N GLN A 198 10.17 2.91 -15.15
CA GLN A 198 11.40 2.50 -15.83
C GLN A 198 12.28 3.70 -16.18
N GLU A 199 11.69 4.81 -16.65
CA GLU A 199 12.43 6.04 -16.92
C GLU A 199 13.03 6.65 -15.65
N TRP A 200 12.30 6.63 -14.54
CA TRP A 200 12.84 7.06 -13.24
C TRP A 200 14.01 6.17 -12.80
N GLN A 201 13.86 4.85 -12.96
CA GLN A 201 14.94 3.91 -12.63
C GLN A 201 16.20 4.16 -13.48
N MET A 202 16.07 4.44 -14.78
CA MET A 202 17.23 4.73 -15.64
C MET A 202 17.99 6.00 -15.23
N ARG A 203 17.32 6.94 -14.56
CA ARG A 203 17.91 8.20 -14.08
C ARG A 203 18.39 8.13 -12.64
N SER A 204 18.03 7.06 -11.92
CA SER A 204 18.35 6.87 -10.51
C SER A 204 19.64 6.05 -10.37
N SER A 205 20.61 6.60 -9.63
CA SER A 205 21.89 5.94 -9.34
C SER A 205 21.95 5.39 -7.93
N TYR A 206 21.21 5.97 -7.00
CA TYR A 206 21.26 5.66 -5.57
C TYR A 206 20.06 4.88 -5.07
N TRP A 207 19.00 4.74 -5.89
CA TRP A 207 17.77 4.06 -5.52
C TRP A 207 17.35 3.03 -6.57
N GLN A 208 16.96 1.86 -6.09
CA GLN A 208 16.26 0.87 -6.89
C GLN A 208 14.76 1.11 -6.73
N ILE A 209 14.08 1.41 -7.84
CA ILE A 209 12.66 1.74 -7.86
C ILE A 209 11.89 0.53 -8.40
N SER A 210 10.85 0.12 -7.68
CA SER A 210 9.94 -0.94 -8.14
C SER A 210 8.49 -0.52 -7.94
N LEU A 211 7.64 -0.93 -8.87
CA LEU A 211 6.19 -0.72 -8.84
C LEU A 211 5.51 -2.03 -8.48
N GLY A 212 4.58 -1.98 -7.51
CA GLY A 212 3.67 -3.07 -7.19
C GLY A 212 2.48 -3.14 -8.16
N ASP A 213 1.71 -4.22 -8.04
CA ASP A 213 0.45 -4.39 -8.77
C ASP A 213 -0.62 -3.42 -8.29
N ALA A 214 -1.71 -3.29 -9.08
CA ALA A 214 -2.88 -2.52 -8.70
C ALA A 214 -3.52 -3.05 -7.40
N LEU A 215 -3.78 -2.18 -6.45
CA LEU A 215 -4.32 -2.48 -5.14
C LEU A 215 -5.64 -1.73 -4.90
N PRO A 216 -6.51 -2.23 -4.00
CA PRO A 216 -7.57 -1.43 -3.42
C PRO A 216 -7.01 -0.15 -2.78
N PRO A 217 -7.78 0.96 -2.76
CA PRO A 217 -7.27 2.27 -2.35
C PRO A 217 -7.14 2.42 -0.82
N TYR A 218 -6.31 1.60 -0.18
CA TYR A 218 -6.17 1.55 1.28
C TYR A 218 -5.72 2.87 1.93
N HIS A 219 -4.97 3.68 1.20
CA HIS A 219 -4.43 4.95 1.71
C HIS A 219 -5.23 6.18 1.26
N PHE A 220 -6.30 5.98 0.48
CA PHE A 220 -7.08 7.07 -0.14
C PHE A 220 -8.55 7.10 0.26
N VAL A 221 -8.95 6.38 1.34
CA VAL A 221 -10.34 6.27 1.84
C VAL A 221 -10.55 6.96 3.18
#